data_6a31fa337fd3013bfb8935abd597bbfb
#
_entry.id   6a31fa337fd3013bfb8935abd597bbfb
#
_cell.length_a   1.000
_cell.length_b   1.000
_cell.length_c   1.000
_cell.angle_alpha   90.00
_cell.angle_beta   90.00
_cell.angle_gamma   90.00
#
_symmetry.space_group_name_H-M   'P 1'
#
loop_
_entity.id
_entity.type
_entity.pdbx_description
1 polymer ?
#
loop_
_entity_poly.entity_id
_entity_poly.type
_entity_poly.pdbx_seq_one_letter_code
_entity_poly.pdbx_strand_id
1 'polypeptide(L)'
;MAANVSHLRVIADETLWNFNDYMKYFHGFPYQRVGIDIFPLDYIPVEAKLADIQKIMMIQGMNLLENWTTLEKAGKLEESLQEYEKLCNVRIDRQNTKNGLWKLTDAIASLCHKEEAEYITNYIYWIEKDSYKMKKECYDEAVMLQFENIQIPVPAMYDEVLRAEYGGDYMTPVQGAADHDYPFYGHMEEELKKQIKAVGFDGSVEEFCQEVSSGRLWV
;
A
#
# COMPACT_ATOMS: atom_id res chain seq x y z
N MET A 1 -15.38 10.37 -2.80
CA MET A 1 -14.61 9.76 -3.93
C MET A 1 -13.82 8.63 -3.35
N ALA A 2 -14.09 7.38 -3.70
CA ALA A 2 -13.24 6.27 -3.31
C ALA A 2 -11.91 6.44 -4.06
N ALA A 3 -10.83 6.52 -3.32
CA ALA A 3 -9.51 6.50 -3.92
C ALA A 3 -9.35 5.18 -4.66
N ASN A 4 -8.91 5.22 -5.91
CA ASN A 4 -8.55 4.04 -6.69
C ASN A 4 -7.19 3.52 -6.22
N VAL A 5 -7.12 3.05 -4.98
CA VAL A 5 -5.90 2.50 -4.40
C VAL A 5 -6.18 1.09 -3.89
N SER A 6 -5.28 0.19 -4.16
CA SER A 6 -5.32 -1.22 -3.77
C SER A 6 -4.84 -1.47 -2.34
N HIS A 7 -4.73 -0.44 -1.53
CA HIS A 7 -4.25 -0.50 -0.16
C HIS A 7 -4.97 0.51 0.73
N LEU A 8 -4.94 0.28 2.02
CA LEU A 8 -5.36 1.25 3.01
C LEU A 8 -4.25 2.29 3.21
N ARG A 9 -4.66 3.50 3.59
CA ARG A 9 -3.72 4.56 3.93
C ARG A 9 -4.14 5.22 5.24
N VAL A 10 -3.23 5.29 6.19
CA VAL A 10 -3.36 6.16 7.36
C VAL A 10 -2.80 7.52 6.96
N ILE A 11 -3.65 8.53 6.92
CA ILE A 11 -3.28 9.88 6.49
C ILE A 11 -3.26 10.83 7.68
N ALA A 12 -2.40 11.83 7.62
CA ALA A 12 -2.39 12.91 8.59
C ALA A 12 -3.71 13.70 8.52
N ASP A 13 -4.22 14.12 9.67
CA ASP A 13 -5.43 14.92 9.75
C ASP A 13 -5.18 16.32 9.16
N GLU A 14 -6.03 16.74 8.23
CA GLU A 14 -5.94 18.06 7.59
C GLU A 14 -6.15 19.24 8.56
N THR A 15 -6.82 19.00 9.67
CA THR A 15 -7.02 20.04 10.69
C THR A 15 -5.74 20.35 11.44
N LEU A 16 -4.80 19.40 11.46
CA LEU A 16 -3.50 19.53 12.13
C LEU A 16 -2.43 20.09 11.21
N TRP A 17 -2.49 19.74 9.92
CA TRP A 17 -1.44 20.03 8.96
C TRP A 17 -2.04 20.58 7.67
N ASN A 18 -1.77 21.83 7.32
CA ASN A 18 -2.15 22.38 6.03
C ASN A 18 -1.18 21.90 4.94
N PHE A 19 -1.15 20.59 4.72
CA PHE A 19 -0.33 19.98 3.67
C PHE A 19 -0.87 20.20 2.26
N ASN A 20 -2.11 20.65 2.10
CA ASN A 20 -2.72 20.79 0.78
C ASN A 20 -1.95 21.77 -0.12
N ASP A 21 -1.52 22.91 0.42
CA ASP A 21 -0.74 23.88 -0.34
C ASP A 21 0.67 23.38 -0.64
N TYR A 22 1.26 22.66 0.32
CA TYR A 22 2.58 22.06 0.17
C TYR A 22 2.58 20.95 -0.89
N MET A 23 1.62 20.03 -0.84
CA MET A 23 1.48 18.97 -1.83
C MET A 23 1.15 19.49 -3.21
N LYS A 24 0.33 20.54 -3.30
CA LYS A 24 0.04 21.23 -4.56
C LYS A 24 1.29 21.87 -5.16
N TYR A 25 2.14 22.44 -4.34
CA TYR A 25 3.40 23.04 -4.78
C TYR A 25 4.35 22.00 -5.38
N PHE A 26 4.51 20.83 -4.71
CA PHE A 26 5.46 19.80 -5.13
C PHE A 26 4.94 18.85 -6.19
N HIS A 27 3.65 18.51 -6.18
CA HIS A 27 3.06 17.49 -7.06
C HIS A 27 2.03 18.04 -8.06
N GLY A 28 1.70 19.31 -7.98
CA GLY A 28 0.71 19.94 -8.85
C GLY A 28 -0.74 19.46 -8.64
N PHE A 29 -0.99 18.59 -7.66
CA PHE A 29 -2.34 18.11 -7.33
C PHE A 29 -2.57 17.97 -5.81
N PRO A 30 -3.79 18.29 -5.37
CA PRO A 30 -4.09 18.42 -3.94
C PRO A 30 -4.44 17.11 -3.22
N TYR A 31 -4.26 15.94 -3.83
CA TYR A 31 -4.86 14.69 -3.35
C TYR A 31 -3.89 13.71 -2.69
N GLN A 32 -2.58 13.92 -2.81
CA GLN A 32 -1.64 13.09 -2.06
C GLN A 32 -1.41 13.69 -0.69
N ARG A 33 -1.93 13.02 0.30
CA ARG A 33 -1.73 13.37 1.71
C ARG A 33 -0.55 12.60 2.25
N VAL A 34 0.20 13.22 3.14
CA VAL A 34 1.21 12.50 3.92
C VAL A 34 0.53 11.40 4.70
N GLY A 35 1.04 10.22 4.59
CA GLY A 35 0.43 9.05 5.22
C GLY A 35 1.32 7.83 5.17
N ILE A 36 0.85 6.79 5.82
CA ILE A 36 1.46 5.45 5.80
C ILE A 36 0.53 4.56 5.00
N ASP A 37 1.07 3.94 3.96
CA ASP A 37 0.37 2.96 3.17
C ASP A 37 0.38 1.61 3.89
N ILE A 38 -0.79 0.97 3.97
CA ILE A 38 -0.97 -0.34 4.56
C ILE A 38 -1.36 -1.29 3.44
N PHE A 39 -0.42 -2.13 3.05
CA PHE A 39 -0.64 -3.13 2.01
C PHE A 39 -1.13 -4.44 2.63
N PRO A 40 -2.21 -5.03 2.11
CA PRO A 40 -2.61 -6.37 2.50
C PRO A 40 -1.57 -7.39 2.03
N LEU A 41 -1.38 -8.44 2.81
CA LEU A 41 -0.63 -9.62 2.43
C LEU A 41 -1.59 -10.79 2.33
N ASP A 42 -1.57 -11.48 1.21
CA ASP A 42 -2.45 -12.60 0.92
C ASP A 42 -1.67 -13.89 0.73
N TYR A 43 -2.32 -15.02 1.01
CA TYR A 43 -1.72 -16.33 0.90
C TYR A 43 -1.71 -16.83 -0.54
N ILE A 44 -0.58 -17.45 -0.93
CA ILE A 44 -0.41 -18.09 -2.23
C ILE A 44 -0.73 -19.58 -2.09
N PRO A 45 -1.64 -20.14 -2.91
CA PRO A 45 -1.90 -21.59 -2.89
C PRO A 45 -0.63 -22.42 -3.11
N VAL A 46 -0.46 -23.49 -2.34
CA VAL A 46 0.65 -24.45 -2.54
C VAL A 46 0.53 -25.16 -3.90
N GLU A 47 -0.69 -25.43 -4.34
CA GLU A 47 -0.91 -26.02 -5.65
C GLU A 47 -0.64 -24.97 -6.75
N ALA A 48 0.43 -25.18 -7.53
CA ALA A 48 0.90 -24.24 -8.55
C ALA A 48 -0.21 -23.85 -9.55
N LYS A 49 -1.05 -24.83 -9.95
CA LYS A 49 -2.15 -24.54 -10.87
C LYS A 49 -3.19 -23.58 -10.28
N LEU A 50 -3.51 -23.70 -9.00
CA LEU A 50 -4.43 -22.79 -8.31
C LEU A 50 -3.78 -21.40 -8.15
N ALA A 51 -2.49 -21.35 -7.81
CA ALA A 51 -1.74 -20.11 -7.75
C ALA A 51 -1.73 -19.37 -9.10
N ASP A 52 -1.48 -20.09 -10.21
CA ASP A 52 -1.50 -19.54 -11.56
C ASP A 52 -2.89 -19.00 -11.93
N ILE A 53 -3.95 -19.75 -11.63
CA ILE A 53 -5.33 -19.32 -11.89
C ILE A 53 -5.64 -18.04 -11.11
N GLN A 54 -5.34 -18.01 -9.82
CA GLN A 54 -5.57 -16.85 -8.96
C GLN A 54 -4.80 -15.64 -9.49
N LYS A 55 -3.53 -15.82 -9.86
CA LYS A 55 -2.69 -14.78 -10.47
C LYS A 55 -3.28 -14.24 -11.76
N ILE A 56 -3.74 -15.11 -12.66
CA ILE A 56 -4.39 -14.71 -13.93
C ILE A 56 -5.65 -13.89 -13.66
N MET A 57 -6.49 -14.33 -12.73
CA MET A 57 -7.72 -13.61 -12.38
C MET A 57 -7.40 -12.21 -11.81
N MET A 58 -6.37 -12.11 -10.97
CA MET A 58 -5.89 -10.83 -10.43
C MET A 58 -5.38 -9.90 -11.53
N ILE A 59 -4.51 -10.40 -12.42
CA ILE A 59 -3.97 -9.64 -13.54
C ILE A 59 -5.10 -9.09 -14.43
N GLN A 60 -6.07 -9.91 -14.76
CA GLN A 60 -7.20 -9.49 -15.62
C GLN A 60 -8.05 -8.41 -14.92
N GLY A 61 -8.34 -8.55 -13.63
CA GLY A 61 -9.09 -7.55 -12.87
C GLY A 61 -8.35 -6.22 -12.78
N MET A 62 -7.05 -6.24 -12.51
CA MET A 62 -6.22 -5.06 -12.46
C MET A 62 -6.08 -4.38 -13.82
N ASN A 63 -5.87 -5.15 -14.89
CA ASN A 63 -5.82 -4.63 -16.26
C ASN A 63 -7.11 -3.90 -16.66
N LEU A 64 -8.28 -4.42 -16.26
CA LEU A 64 -9.55 -3.76 -16.49
C LEU A 64 -9.64 -2.41 -15.76
N LEU A 65 -9.16 -2.35 -14.51
CA LEU A 65 -9.15 -1.13 -13.71
C LEU A 65 -8.20 -0.08 -14.28
N GLU A 66 -7.00 -0.47 -14.66
CA GLU A 66 -5.98 0.41 -15.22
C GLU A 66 -6.38 0.95 -16.60
N ASN A 67 -6.91 0.08 -17.45
CA ASN A 67 -7.29 0.44 -18.81
C ASN A 67 -8.73 0.92 -18.94
N TRP A 68 -9.44 1.16 -17.86
CA TRP A 68 -10.86 1.50 -17.84
C TRP A 68 -11.24 2.59 -18.84
N THR A 69 -10.60 3.74 -18.75
CA THR A 69 -10.91 4.90 -19.60
C THR A 69 -10.62 4.62 -21.09
N THR A 70 -9.58 3.85 -21.36
CA THR A 70 -9.20 3.44 -22.73
C THR A 70 -10.24 2.50 -23.31
N LEU A 71 -10.66 1.49 -22.55
CA LEU A 71 -11.69 0.53 -22.95
C LEU A 71 -13.05 1.21 -23.14
N GLU A 72 -13.41 2.13 -22.26
CA GLU A 72 -14.65 2.90 -22.35
C GLU A 72 -14.68 3.75 -23.63
N LYS A 73 -13.62 4.50 -23.91
CA LYS A 73 -13.50 5.28 -25.15
C LYS A 73 -13.51 4.42 -26.41
N ALA A 74 -12.98 3.21 -26.32
CA ALA A 74 -13.00 2.25 -27.44
C ALA A 74 -14.32 1.50 -27.61
N GLY A 75 -15.28 1.66 -26.70
CA GLY A 75 -16.55 0.92 -26.69
C GLY A 75 -16.41 -0.57 -26.36
N LYS A 76 -15.28 -0.99 -25.75
CA LYS A 76 -14.95 -2.38 -25.42
C LYS A 76 -15.11 -2.74 -23.95
N LEU A 77 -15.41 -1.77 -23.10
CA LEU A 77 -15.44 -1.97 -21.65
C LEU A 77 -16.45 -3.05 -21.25
N GLU A 78 -17.67 -3.01 -21.78
CA GLU A 78 -18.73 -3.98 -21.41
C GLU A 78 -18.37 -5.41 -21.86
N GLU A 79 -17.81 -5.58 -23.05
CA GLU A 79 -17.33 -6.87 -23.54
C GLU A 79 -16.23 -7.44 -22.62
N SER A 80 -15.24 -6.63 -22.30
CA SER A 80 -14.13 -7.03 -21.40
C SER A 80 -14.63 -7.36 -19.99
N LEU A 81 -15.59 -6.61 -19.45
CA LEU A 81 -16.22 -6.93 -18.16
C LEU A 81 -16.95 -8.27 -18.20
N GLN A 82 -17.71 -8.55 -19.27
CA GLN A 82 -18.42 -9.83 -19.43
C GLN A 82 -17.47 -11.02 -19.56
N GLU A 83 -16.33 -10.84 -20.22
CA GLU A 83 -15.29 -11.88 -20.30
C GLU A 83 -14.70 -12.17 -18.91
N TYR A 84 -14.41 -11.13 -18.14
CA TYR A 84 -13.91 -11.27 -16.77
C TYR A 84 -14.95 -11.90 -15.83
N GLU A 85 -16.20 -11.51 -15.94
CA GLU A 85 -17.32 -12.13 -15.21
C GLU A 85 -17.44 -13.63 -15.49
N LYS A 86 -17.26 -14.03 -16.76
CA LYS A 86 -17.24 -15.45 -17.14
C LYS A 86 -16.03 -16.18 -16.54
N LEU A 87 -14.85 -15.56 -16.59
CA LEU A 87 -13.64 -16.13 -16.00
C LEU A 87 -13.81 -16.38 -14.49
N CYS A 88 -14.36 -15.41 -13.77
CA CYS A 88 -14.54 -15.46 -12.32
C CYS A 88 -15.86 -16.16 -11.90
N ASN A 89 -16.74 -16.49 -12.84
CA ASN A 89 -18.09 -17.03 -12.60
C ASN A 89 -18.92 -16.16 -11.64
N VAL A 90 -18.85 -14.85 -11.80
CA VAL A 90 -19.58 -13.85 -11.00
C VAL A 90 -20.23 -12.81 -11.90
N ARG A 91 -21.11 -11.97 -11.31
CA ARG A 91 -21.63 -10.78 -11.96
C ARG A 91 -21.31 -9.55 -11.14
N ILE A 92 -20.85 -8.49 -11.82
CA ILE A 92 -20.51 -7.21 -11.24
C ILE A 92 -21.68 -6.25 -11.42
N ASP A 93 -22.09 -5.59 -10.33
CA ASP A 93 -23.17 -4.60 -10.37
C ASP A 93 -22.79 -3.41 -11.26
N ARG A 94 -23.61 -3.14 -12.28
CA ARG A 94 -23.39 -2.05 -13.23
C ARG A 94 -23.68 -0.66 -12.67
N GLN A 95 -24.35 -0.57 -11.51
CA GLN A 95 -24.54 0.73 -10.83
C GLN A 95 -23.27 1.23 -10.16
N ASN A 96 -22.37 0.32 -9.77
CA ASN A 96 -21.11 0.67 -9.14
C ASN A 96 -19.97 -0.25 -9.60
N THR A 97 -19.81 -0.36 -10.91
CA THR A 97 -18.98 -1.36 -11.58
C THR A 97 -17.51 -1.32 -11.13
N LYS A 98 -16.90 -0.13 -11.06
CA LYS A 98 -15.50 -0.01 -10.62
C LYS A 98 -15.30 -0.51 -9.20
N ASN A 99 -16.15 -0.12 -8.28
CA ASN A 99 -16.05 -0.58 -6.89
C ASN A 99 -16.35 -2.08 -6.77
N GLY A 100 -17.30 -2.59 -7.56
CA GLY A 100 -17.58 -4.03 -7.66
C GLY A 100 -16.37 -4.81 -8.17
N LEU A 101 -15.67 -4.29 -9.18
CA LEU A 101 -14.46 -4.88 -9.73
C LEU A 101 -13.30 -4.87 -8.71
N TRP A 102 -13.09 -3.76 -7.99
CA TRP A 102 -12.11 -3.70 -6.90
C TRP A 102 -12.39 -4.74 -5.81
N LYS A 103 -13.64 -4.82 -5.35
CA LYS A 103 -14.05 -5.81 -4.34
C LYS A 103 -13.86 -7.25 -4.81
N LEU A 104 -14.13 -7.52 -6.08
CA LEU A 104 -13.92 -8.84 -6.65
C LEU A 104 -12.44 -9.18 -6.71
N THR A 105 -11.58 -8.24 -7.14
CA THR A 105 -10.14 -8.44 -7.21
C THR A 105 -9.56 -8.69 -5.81
N ASP A 106 -9.98 -7.93 -4.83
CA ASP A 106 -9.60 -8.11 -3.42
C ASP A 106 -10.07 -9.47 -2.86
N ALA A 107 -11.31 -9.85 -3.17
CA ALA A 107 -11.84 -11.16 -2.79
C ALA A 107 -11.07 -12.32 -3.44
N ILE A 108 -10.61 -12.17 -4.69
CA ILE A 108 -9.79 -13.18 -5.37
C ILE A 108 -8.43 -13.29 -4.70
N ALA A 109 -7.81 -12.18 -4.31
CA ALA A 109 -6.53 -12.18 -3.59
C ALA A 109 -6.61 -12.98 -2.30
N SER A 110 -7.71 -12.86 -1.57
CA SER A 110 -7.95 -13.50 -0.26
C SER A 110 -8.59 -14.89 -0.31
N LEU A 111 -8.67 -15.54 -1.49
CA LEU A 111 -9.29 -16.87 -1.62
C LEU A 111 -8.51 -18.00 -0.93
N CYS A 112 -7.19 -17.89 -0.88
CA CYS A 112 -6.35 -18.90 -0.25
C CYS A 112 -6.27 -18.67 1.27
N HIS A 113 -6.42 -19.74 2.05
CA HIS A 113 -6.26 -19.68 3.49
C HIS A 113 -4.87 -20.12 3.95
N LYS A 114 -4.50 -19.73 5.17
CA LYS A 114 -3.18 -20.01 5.75
C LYS A 114 -2.77 -21.47 5.69
N GLU A 115 -3.73 -22.38 5.89
CA GLU A 115 -3.52 -23.84 5.93
C GLU A 115 -3.18 -24.41 4.55
N GLU A 116 -3.58 -23.71 3.48
CA GLU A 116 -3.41 -24.11 2.07
C GLU A 116 -2.22 -23.45 1.41
N ALA A 117 -1.45 -22.66 2.18
CA ALA A 117 -0.36 -21.83 1.69
C ALA A 117 0.99 -22.20 2.31
N GLU A 118 2.05 -21.98 1.56
CA GLU A 118 3.44 -21.96 2.05
C GLU A 118 3.98 -20.53 2.09
N TYR A 119 3.49 -19.68 1.20
CA TYR A 119 3.95 -18.30 1.01
C TYR A 119 2.83 -17.29 1.19
N ILE A 120 3.24 -16.08 1.57
CA ILE A 120 2.43 -14.88 1.65
C ILE A 120 3.07 -13.79 0.78
N THR A 121 2.25 -12.93 0.20
CA THR A 121 2.74 -11.89 -0.71
C THR A 121 1.81 -10.67 -0.74
N ASN A 122 2.34 -9.55 -1.19
CA ASN A 122 1.51 -8.50 -1.78
C ASN A 122 1.30 -8.84 -3.26
N TYR A 123 0.07 -9.12 -3.66
CA TYR A 123 -0.25 -9.56 -5.02
C TYR A 123 0.18 -8.57 -6.10
N ILE A 124 0.14 -7.27 -5.82
CA ILE A 124 0.54 -6.25 -6.80
C ILE A 124 1.98 -6.47 -7.25
N TYR A 125 2.88 -6.67 -6.29
CA TYR A 125 4.29 -6.90 -6.58
C TYR A 125 4.57 -8.34 -7.08
N TRP A 126 3.83 -9.32 -6.57
CA TRP A 126 4.01 -10.71 -7.01
C TRP A 126 3.54 -10.93 -8.46
N ILE A 127 2.56 -10.20 -8.94
CA ILE A 127 2.13 -10.21 -10.34
C ILE A 127 3.30 -9.84 -11.26
N GLU A 128 4.08 -8.85 -10.88
CA GLU A 128 5.22 -8.35 -11.65
C GLU A 128 6.49 -9.21 -11.46
N LYS A 129 6.68 -9.75 -10.25
CA LYS A 129 7.90 -10.46 -9.87
C LYS A 129 7.57 -11.69 -9.03
N ASP A 130 7.64 -12.87 -9.62
CA ASP A 130 7.33 -14.16 -8.96
C ASP A 130 8.12 -14.44 -7.68
N SER A 131 9.31 -13.85 -7.56
CA SER A 131 10.14 -13.99 -6.36
C SER A 131 9.68 -13.11 -5.20
N TYR A 132 8.74 -12.19 -5.41
CA TYR A 132 8.19 -11.32 -4.36
C TYR A 132 7.18 -12.10 -3.51
N LYS A 133 7.69 -13.01 -2.73
CA LYS A 133 6.92 -13.82 -1.79
C LYS A 133 7.79 -14.22 -0.60
N MET A 134 7.18 -14.29 0.56
CA MET A 134 7.82 -14.63 1.82
C MET A 134 7.17 -15.88 2.39
N LYS A 135 7.91 -16.66 3.18
CA LYS A 135 7.31 -17.72 3.93
C LYS A 135 6.26 -17.15 4.88
N LYS A 136 5.10 -17.79 4.97
CA LYS A 136 4.00 -17.28 5.81
C LYS A 136 4.37 -17.17 7.28
N GLU A 137 5.29 -18.03 7.76
CA GLU A 137 5.79 -18.04 9.12
C GLU A 137 6.54 -16.77 9.51
N CYS A 138 7.04 -16.00 8.52
CA CYS A 138 7.72 -14.74 8.78
C CYS A 138 6.85 -13.72 9.55
N TYR A 139 5.53 -13.86 9.45
CA TYR A 139 4.56 -12.96 10.07
C TYR A 139 3.78 -13.57 11.25
N ASP A 140 4.17 -14.76 11.73
CA ASP A 140 3.48 -15.41 12.84
C ASP A 140 3.74 -14.73 14.18
N GLU A 141 4.92 -14.13 14.34
CA GLU A 141 5.32 -13.42 15.53
C GLU A 141 5.85 -12.03 15.18
N ALA A 142 5.71 -11.11 16.12
CA ALA A 142 6.23 -9.76 16.02
C ALA A 142 7.21 -9.46 17.16
N VAL A 143 8.24 -8.67 16.86
CA VAL A 143 9.18 -8.10 17.83
C VAL A 143 9.12 -6.59 17.77
N MET A 144 9.40 -5.95 18.91
CA MET A 144 9.47 -4.49 18.98
C MET A 144 10.89 -4.04 18.67
N LEU A 145 11.04 -3.23 17.62
CA LEU A 145 12.33 -2.60 17.29
C LEU A 145 12.24 -1.08 17.49
N GLN A 146 13.39 -0.51 17.87
CA GLN A 146 13.52 0.94 17.97
C GLN A 146 13.51 1.55 16.56
N PHE A 147 12.63 2.52 16.35
CA PHE A 147 12.60 3.35 15.15
C PHE A 147 12.56 4.81 15.59
N GLU A 148 13.64 5.54 15.33
CA GLU A 148 13.83 6.90 15.83
C GLU A 148 13.57 6.98 17.36
N ASN A 149 12.55 7.69 17.76
CA ASN A 149 12.13 7.90 19.14
C ASN A 149 10.93 7.04 19.60
N ILE A 150 10.48 6.10 18.76
CA ILE A 150 9.37 5.17 19.04
C ILE A 150 9.82 3.73 18.90
N GLN A 151 9.01 2.81 19.43
CA GLN A 151 9.12 1.38 19.14
C GLN A 151 8.00 0.96 18.21
N ILE A 152 8.36 0.20 17.18
CA ILE A 152 7.40 -0.33 16.21
C ILE A 152 7.42 -1.86 16.21
N PRO A 153 6.26 -2.51 16.07
CA PRO A 153 6.20 -3.95 15.84
C PRO A 153 6.67 -4.26 14.41
N VAL A 154 7.58 -5.21 14.30
CA VAL A 154 8.02 -5.77 13.02
C VAL A 154 7.92 -7.28 13.06
N PRO A 155 7.82 -7.97 11.90
CA PRO A 155 7.89 -9.43 11.88
C PRO A 155 9.14 -9.95 12.60
N ALA A 156 9.03 -11.00 13.40
CA ALA A 156 10.19 -11.57 14.09
C ALA A 156 11.28 -12.03 13.12
N MET A 157 10.88 -12.46 11.92
CA MET A 157 11.77 -12.86 10.83
C MET A 157 11.96 -11.72 9.80
N TYR A 158 12.11 -10.50 10.26
CA TYR A 158 12.21 -9.31 9.38
C TYR A 158 13.40 -9.36 8.41
N ASP A 159 14.50 -10.04 8.73
CA ASP A 159 15.64 -10.19 7.82
C ASP A 159 15.25 -11.00 6.57
N GLU A 160 14.52 -12.09 6.74
CA GLU A 160 13.99 -12.89 5.62
C GLU A 160 12.99 -12.11 4.78
N VAL A 161 12.13 -11.32 5.42
CA VAL A 161 11.18 -10.44 4.71
C VAL A 161 11.94 -9.44 3.86
N LEU A 162 12.89 -8.73 4.44
CA LEU A 162 13.69 -7.71 3.74
C LEU A 162 14.53 -8.32 2.60
N ARG A 163 15.08 -9.53 2.80
CA ARG A 163 15.79 -10.24 1.74
C ARG A 163 14.89 -10.67 0.60
N ALA A 164 13.68 -11.08 0.88
CA ALA A 164 12.71 -11.44 -0.15
C ALA A 164 12.27 -10.21 -0.97
N GLU A 165 12.14 -9.08 -0.32
CA GLU A 165 11.69 -7.82 -0.92
C GLU A 165 12.82 -7.11 -1.68
N TYR A 166 13.95 -6.89 -1.03
CA TYR A 166 15.04 -6.03 -1.54
C TYR A 166 16.28 -6.81 -2.01
N GLY A 167 16.39 -8.11 -1.74
CA GLY A 167 17.54 -8.94 -2.07
C GLY A 167 18.50 -9.17 -0.90
N GLY A 168 19.50 -10.02 -1.12
CA GLY A 168 20.41 -10.48 -0.06
C GLY A 168 21.32 -9.40 0.51
N ASP A 169 21.52 -8.31 -0.21
CA ASP A 169 22.39 -7.18 0.11
C ASP A 169 21.61 -5.90 0.49
N TYR A 170 20.35 -6.04 0.92
CA TYR A 170 19.45 -4.93 1.25
C TYR A 170 20.04 -3.91 2.24
N MET A 171 21.00 -4.32 3.08
CA MET A 171 21.71 -3.43 4.00
C MET A 171 22.78 -2.57 3.33
N THR A 172 23.09 -2.81 2.04
CA THR A 172 24.08 -2.02 1.32
C THR A 172 23.39 -0.82 0.68
N PRO A 173 23.72 0.42 1.11
CA PRO A 173 23.12 1.61 0.53
C PRO A 173 23.40 1.69 -0.98
N VAL A 174 22.34 1.84 -1.77
CA VAL A 174 22.41 2.04 -3.22
C VAL A 174 21.91 3.44 -3.53
N GLN A 175 22.70 4.22 -4.26
CA GLN A 175 22.23 5.50 -4.76
C GLN A 175 21.28 5.25 -5.93
N GLY A 176 19.99 5.47 -5.72
CA GLY A 176 18.93 5.36 -6.71
C GLY A 176 18.19 6.68 -6.90
N ALA A 177 17.49 6.81 -8.03
CA ALA A 177 16.47 7.84 -8.17
C ALA A 177 15.23 7.44 -7.35
N ALA A 178 14.55 8.41 -6.74
CA ALA A 178 13.25 8.15 -6.15
C ALA A 178 12.22 7.94 -7.28
N ASP A 179 11.39 6.91 -7.15
CA ASP A 179 10.29 6.65 -8.10
C ASP A 179 9.18 7.71 -7.98
N HIS A 180 9.19 8.46 -6.88
CA HIS A 180 8.27 9.56 -6.60
C HIS A 180 9.04 10.79 -6.18
N ASP A 181 8.58 11.96 -6.61
CA ASP A 181 8.99 13.24 -6.05
C ASP A 181 8.45 13.35 -4.63
N TYR A 182 9.19 12.84 -3.67
CA TYR A 182 8.85 13.05 -2.28
C TYR A 182 9.14 14.50 -1.91
N PRO A 183 8.11 15.26 -1.48
CA PRO A 183 8.29 16.68 -1.14
C PRO A 183 9.14 16.89 0.11
N PHE A 184 9.67 15.82 0.68
CA PHE A 184 10.32 15.79 1.98
C PHE A 184 11.82 16.06 1.95
N TYR A 185 12.40 16.29 0.80
CA TYR A 185 13.83 16.61 0.70
C TYR A 185 14.07 18.12 0.70
N GLY A 186 14.78 18.62 1.67
CA GLY A 186 15.40 19.95 1.67
C GLY A 186 14.74 21.01 2.53
N HIS A 187 13.41 21.07 2.67
CA HIS A 187 12.75 22.12 3.47
C HIS A 187 11.77 21.57 4.52
N MET A 188 11.70 20.26 4.66
CA MET A 188 10.70 19.60 5.47
C MET A 188 10.87 19.89 6.96
N GLU A 189 12.09 19.88 7.45
CA GLU A 189 12.35 20.16 8.87
C GLU A 189 11.92 21.56 9.27
N GLU A 190 12.15 22.55 8.39
CA GLU A 190 11.71 23.93 8.64
C GLU A 190 10.18 24.04 8.60
N GLU A 191 9.52 23.34 7.65
CA GLU A 191 8.08 23.33 7.57
C GLU A 191 7.45 22.59 8.74
N LEU A 192 8.01 21.46 9.14
CA LEU A 192 7.58 20.71 10.31
C LEU A 192 7.68 21.56 11.60
N LYS A 193 8.77 22.29 11.80
CA LYS A 193 8.93 23.22 12.91
C LYS A 193 7.87 24.32 12.92
N LYS A 194 7.51 24.86 11.75
CA LYS A 194 6.42 25.85 11.63
C LYS A 194 5.07 25.24 12.02
N GLN A 195 4.77 24.02 11.54
CA GLN A 195 3.52 23.34 11.82
C GLN A 195 3.40 22.97 13.31
N ILE A 196 4.45 22.47 13.94
CA ILE A 196 4.49 22.17 15.37
C ILE A 196 4.17 23.45 16.20
N LYS A 197 4.75 24.59 15.83
CA LYS A 197 4.41 25.87 16.45
C LYS A 197 2.96 26.30 16.20
N ALA A 198 2.44 26.06 14.99
CA ALA A 198 1.08 26.40 14.63
C ALA A 198 0.04 25.64 15.47
N VAL A 199 0.35 24.40 15.90
CA VAL A 199 -0.49 23.63 16.85
C VAL A 199 -0.22 24.00 18.31
N GLY A 200 0.58 25.03 18.58
CA GLY A 200 0.80 25.57 19.92
C GLY A 200 1.86 24.85 20.75
N PHE A 201 2.68 23.99 20.12
CA PHE A 201 3.78 23.33 20.83
C PHE A 201 5.09 24.10 20.65
N ASP A 202 5.72 24.46 21.77
CA ASP A 202 6.97 25.23 21.81
C ASP A 202 8.15 24.37 22.28
N GLY A 203 8.46 23.34 21.48
CA GLY A 203 9.55 22.41 21.73
C GLY A 203 10.21 21.94 20.43
N SER A 204 11.17 21.06 20.57
CA SER A 204 11.83 20.39 19.41
C SER A 204 10.88 19.38 18.74
N VAL A 205 11.22 18.97 17.53
CA VAL A 205 10.51 17.88 16.82
C VAL A 205 10.54 16.60 17.63
N GLU A 206 11.68 16.27 18.25
CA GLU A 206 11.85 15.08 19.09
C GLU A 206 10.97 15.13 20.32
N GLU A 207 10.91 16.26 21.02
CA GLU A 207 10.03 16.45 22.17
C GLU A 207 8.55 16.34 21.76
N PHE A 208 8.16 16.92 20.64
CA PHE A 208 6.81 16.80 20.10
C PHE A 208 6.44 15.33 19.86
N CYS A 209 7.30 14.58 19.16
CA CYS A 209 7.09 13.16 18.89
C CYS A 209 7.01 12.34 20.19
N GLN A 210 7.82 12.63 21.20
CA GLN A 210 7.77 11.97 22.50
C GLN A 210 6.47 12.25 23.25
N GLU A 211 5.98 13.49 23.23
CA GLU A 211 4.72 13.86 23.86
C GLU A 211 3.52 13.16 23.19
N VAL A 212 3.51 13.12 21.85
CA VAL A 212 2.48 12.40 21.08
C VAL A 212 2.53 10.90 21.37
N SER A 213 3.70 10.28 21.27
CA SER A 213 3.84 8.81 21.48
C SER A 213 3.55 8.40 22.92
N SER A 214 3.77 9.28 23.90
CA SER A 214 3.42 9.02 25.30
C SER A 214 1.95 9.25 25.61
N GLY A 215 1.14 9.74 24.65
CA GLY A 215 -0.25 10.07 24.83
C GLY A 215 -0.48 11.34 25.68
N ARG A 216 0.56 12.12 25.96
CA ARG A 216 0.42 13.38 26.71
C ARG A 216 -0.01 14.54 25.83
N LEU A 217 0.28 14.48 24.55
CA LEU A 217 -0.20 15.44 23.57
C LEU A 217 -1.17 14.73 22.62
N TRP A 218 -2.42 15.17 22.65
CA TRP A 218 -3.44 14.76 21.68
C TRP A 218 -3.60 15.87 20.66
N VAL A 219 -3.34 15.53 19.43
CA VAL A 219 -3.43 16.44 18.29
C VAL A 219 -4.65 16.09 17.45
#